data_2e2e1dff6a6d22324ea33d1233175f32
#
_entry.id   2e2e1dff6a6d22324ea33d1233175f32
#
_cell.length_a   1.000
_cell.length_b   1.000
_cell.length_c   1.000
_cell.angle_alpha   90.00
_cell.angle_beta   90.00
_cell.angle_gamma   90.00
#
_symmetry.space_group_name_H-M   'P 1'
#
loop_
_entity.id
_entity.type
_entity.pdbx_description
1 polymer ?
#
loop_
_entity_poly.entity_id
_entity_poly.type
_entity_poly.pdbx_seq_one_letter_code
_entity_poly.pdbx_strand_id
1 'polypeptide(L)'
;MFVERIFRQLFEPDTPLRILDLCAAPGGKTTLLSTLAGASGLVVANEVIRQRAGTLVDNVRKWGIGKTLVTNNDPSHFASLRHYFDLGLGDAPCSGEGMFRKTPGARTEWSEANVKLCAARGRRILGDVWEALRPGGILVYSTCTFNVQENEETVEWLASEYDCEPVDVTADPAWGIVQGVAAGMATFRFLQHRVQYQGFFAAVQ
;
A
#
# COMPACT_ATOMS: atom_id res chain seq x y z
N MET A 1 7.21 3.13 -10.82
CA MET A 1 6.83 2.02 -9.89
C MET A 1 5.46 1.47 -10.30
N PHE A 2 5.11 0.22 -9.88
CA PHE A 2 3.80 -0.36 -10.24
C PHE A 2 2.62 0.44 -9.67
N VAL A 3 2.76 0.99 -8.46
CA VAL A 3 1.78 1.93 -7.87
C VAL A 3 1.49 3.12 -8.79
N GLU A 4 2.48 3.63 -9.51
CA GLU A 4 2.26 4.68 -10.53
C GLU A 4 1.40 4.17 -11.69
N ARG A 5 1.62 2.92 -12.12
CA ARG A 5 0.82 2.31 -13.19
C ARG A 5 -0.64 2.15 -12.77
N ILE A 6 -0.88 1.70 -11.54
CA ILE A 6 -2.23 1.64 -10.94
C ILE A 6 -2.84 3.04 -10.96
N PHE A 7 -2.14 4.01 -10.41
CA PHE A 7 -2.63 5.38 -10.31
C PHE A 7 -3.05 5.97 -11.68
N ARG A 8 -2.18 5.82 -12.69
CA ARG A 8 -2.43 6.36 -14.05
C ARG A 8 -3.54 5.66 -14.82
N GLN A 9 -3.97 4.48 -14.40
CA GLN A 9 -5.14 3.81 -14.97
C GLN A 9 -6.45 4.27 -14.33
N LEU A 10 -6.40 4.74 -13.07
CA LEU A 10 -7.58 5.03 -12.26
C LEU A 10 -7.91 6.52 -12.18
N PHE A 11 -6.93 7.38 -12.38
CA PHE A 11 -7.11 8.81 -12.21
C PHE A 11 -6.59 9.58 -13.43
N GLU A 12 -7.38 10.57 -13.86
CA GLU A 12 -6.94 11.50 -14.89
C GLU A 12 -5.77 12.37 -14.39
N PRO A 13 -4.86 12.77 -15.30
CA PRO A 13 -3.77 13.67 -14.96
C PRO A 13 -4.27 14.94 -14.25
N ASP A 14 -3.48 15.40 -13.28
CA ASP A 14 -3.76 16.62 -12.51
C ASP A 14 -5.06 16.64 -11.69
N THR A 15 -5.76 15.51 -11.56
CA THR A 15 -6.89 15.40 -10.64
C THR A 15 -6.44 15.69 -9.20
N PRO A 16 -7.03 16.69 -8.53
CA PRO A 16 -6.67 16.99 -7.14
C PRO A 16 -7.22 15.93 -6.21
N LEU A 17 -6.33 15.09 -5.67
CA LEU A 17 -6.68 13.95 -4.83
C LEU A 17 -6.20 14.14 -3.39
N ARG A 18 -6.99 13.67 -2.44
CA ARG A 18 -6.62 13.49 -1.04
C ARG A 18 -6.21 12.03 -0.84
N ILE A 19 -4.94 11.81 -0.59
CA ILE A 19 -4.32 10.49 -0.55
C ILE A 19 -3.82 10.21 0.86
N LEU A 20 -4.08 9.01 1.38
CA LEU A 20 -3.53 8.51 2.63
C LEU A 20 -2.52 7.38 2.34
N ASP A 21 -1.26 7.61 2.70
CA ASP A 21 -0.20 6.58 2.71
C ASP A 21 0.00 6.11 4.16
N LEU A 22 -0.46 4.90 4.47
CA LEU A 22 -0.65 4.40 5.85
C LEU A 22 0.61 3.95 6.55
N CYS A 23 1.57 3.42 5.79
CA CYS A 23 2.84 2.87 6.28
C CYS A 23 3.98 3.44 5.46
N ALA A 24 4.06 4.78 5.48
CA ALA A 24 4.73 5.57 4.46
C ALA A 24 6.27 5.49 4.46
N ALA A 25 6.90 5.21 5.61
CA ALA A 25 8.36 5.20 5.70
C ALA A 25 9.01 4.06 4.87
N PRO A 26 10.09 4.36 4.15
CA PRO A 26 10.92 5.56 4.19
C PRO A 26 10.47 6.73 3.29
N GLY A 27 9.36 6.62 2.52
CA GLY A 27 8.80 7.72 1.74
C GLY A 27 8.87 7.57 0.23
N GLY A 28 9.36 6.44 -0.31
CA GLY A 28 9.48 6.25 -1.75
C GLY A 28 8.14 6.21 -2.50
N LYS A 29 7.10 5.60 -1.91
CA LYS A 29 5.75 5.62 -2.46
C LYS A 29 5.08 6.96 -2.20
N THR A 30 5.26 7.54 -1.01
CA THR A 30 4.78 8.88 -0.64
C THR A 30 5.21 9.96 -1.62
N THR A 31 6.51 10.02 -1.95
CA THR A 31 7.05 11.03 -2.88
C THR A 31 6.49 10.86 -4.29
N LEU A 32 6.32 9.63 -4.75
CA LEU A 32 5.64 9.34 -6.00
C LEU A 32 4.17 9.84 -5.97
N LEU A 33 3.40 9.46 -4.95
CA LEU A 33 2.01 9.89 -4.79
C LEU A 33 1.89 11.41 -4.71
N SER A 34 2.83 12.06 -4.02
CA SER A 34 2.90 13.52 -3.97
C SER A 34 3.09 14.15 -5.34
N THR A 35 3.85 13.51 -6.23
CA THR A 35 4.01 13.96 -7.62
C THR A 35 2.71 13.80 -8.41
N LEU A 36 1.97 12.72 -8.17
CA LEU A 36 0.78 12.33 -8.94
C LEU A 36 -0.53 12.98 -8.45
N ALA A 37 -0.58 13.48 -7.23
CA ALA A 37 -1.81 13.96 -6.58
C ALA A 37 -2.44 15.25 -7.17
N GLY A 38 -1.98 15.71 -8.34
CA GLY A 38 -2.45 16.97 -8.94
C GLY A 38 -1.95 18.22 -8.21
N ALA A 39 -2.09 19.40 -8.80
CA ALA A 39 -1.53 20.64 -8.26
C ALA A 39 -2.13 21.02 -6.89
N SER A 40 -3.42 20.83 -6.70
CA SER A 40 -4.17 21.13 -5.47
C SER A 40 -4.45 19.90 -4.60
N GLY A 41 -3.80 18.77 -4.89
CA GLY A 41 -3.94 17.54 -4.10
C GLY A 41 -3.21 17.59 -2.76
N LEU A 42 -3.52 16.64 -1.88
CA LEU A 42 -2.91 16.48 -0.56
C LEU A 42 -2.51 15.01 -0.35
N VAL A 43 -1.29 14.77 0.12
CA VAL A 43 -0.86 13.46 0.60
C VAL A 43 -0.66 13.52 2.10
N VAL A 44 -1.39 12.70 2.84
CA VAL A 44 -1.16 12.43 4.25
C VAL A 44 -0.32 11.16 4.35
N ALA A 45 0.92 11.29 4.80
CA ALA A 45 1.88 10.20 4.91
C ALA A 45 2.06 9.83 6.38
N ASN A 46 1.51 8.69 6.77
CA ASN A 46 1.54 8.22 8.16
C ASN A 46 2.62 7.14 8.37
N GLU A 47 3.29 7.23 9.51
CA GLU A 47 4.19 6.18 10.00
C GLU A 47 4.06 6.06 11.51
N VAL A 48 3.64 4.90 12.00
CA VAL A 48 3.40 4.66 13.44
C VAL A 48 4.69 4.60 14.25
N ILE A 49 5.80 4.16 13.64
CA ILE A 49 7.09 4.03 14.31
C ILE A 49 7.81 5.39 14.24
N ARG A 50 7.91 6.07 15.39
CA ARG A 50 8.47 7.43 15.50
C ARG A 50 9.85 7.57 14.87
N GLN A 51 10.73 6.59 15.07
CA GLN A 51 12.07 6.63 14.46
C GLN A 51 12.03 6.62 12.94
N ARG A 52 11.13 5.82 12.34
CA ARG A 52 10.94 5.74 10.89
C ARG A 52 10.26 6.99 10.34
N ALA A 53 9.36 7.61 11.12
CA ALA A 53 8.72 8.87 10.75
C ALA A 53 9.74 10.01 10.55
N GLY A 54 10.84 10.03 11.31
CA GLY A 54 11.96 10.97 11.09
C GLY A 54 12.58 10.83 9.70
N THR A 55 12.88 9.59 9.29
CA THR A 55 13.41 9.30 7.96
C THR A 55 12.44 9.70 6.84
N LEU A 56 11.13 9.48 7.06
CA LEU A 56 10.09 9.91 6.14
C LEU A 56 10.07 11.43 5.97
N VAL A 57 10.13 12.18 7.06
CA VAL A 57 10.19 13.66 7.03
C VAL A 57 11.38 14.13 6.20
N ASP A 58 12.57 13.56 6.43
CA ASP A 58 13.77 13.96 5.71
C ASP A 58 13.68 13.68 4.21
N ASN A 59 13.10 12.53 3.82
CA ASN A 59 12.93 12.18 2.42
C ASN A 59 11.86 13.03 1.73
N VAL A 60 10.76 13.34 2.40
CA VAL A 60 9.71 14.25 1.88
C VAL A 60 10.28 15.66 1.69
N ARG A 61 11.06 16.16 2.66
CA ARG A 61 11.74 17.47 2.55
C ARG A 61 12.73 17.53 1.38
N LYS A 62 13.53 16.49 1.21
CA LYS A 62 14.48 16.39 0.08
C LYS A 62 13.78 16.36 -1.27
N TRP A 63 12.58 15.76 -1.32
CA TRP A 63 11.77 15.71 -2.54
C TRP A 63 11.24 17.09 -2.92
N GLY A 64 10.89 17.94 -1.95
CA GLY A 64 10.60 19.35 -2.14
C GLY A 64 9.20 19.70 -2.63
N ILE A 65 8.27 18.74 -2.72
CA ILE A 65 6.88 19.00 -3.10
C ILE A 65 6.07 19.31 -1.84
N GLY A 66 5.57 20.54 -1.71
CA GLY A 66 4.96 21.12 -0.50
C GLY A 66 3.54 20.64 -0.13
N LYS A 67 3.02 19.57 -0.75
CA LYS A 67 1.65 19.07 -0.52
C LYS A 67 1.57 17.74 0.25
N THR A 68 2.63 17.42 1.00
CA THR A 68 2.68 16.22 1.85
C THR A 68 2.70 16.59 3.32
N LEU A 69 1.72 16.09 4.06
CA LEU A 69 1.65 16.17 5.51
C LEU A 69 2.14 14.85 6.11
N VAL A 70 3.23 14.88 6.86
CA VAL A 70 3.72 13.70 7.58
C VAL A 70 3.09 13.63 8.96
N THR A 71 2.55 12.47 9.32
CA THR A 71 1.93 12.18 10.61
C THR A 71 2.57 10.98 11.30
N ASN A 72 2.48 10.94 12.62
CA ASN A 72 2.92 9.80 13.43
C ASN A 72 1.78 9.34 14.32
N ASN A 73 0.80 8.68 13.74
CA ASN A 73 -0.44 8.27 14.39
C ASN A 73 -0.67 6.75 14.29
N ASP A 74 -1.43 6.19 15.21
CA ASP A 74 -2.03 4.88 15.00
C ASP A 74 -3.08 4.97 13.86
N PRO A 75 -3.19 3.97 12.97
CA PRO A 75 -4.16 3.96 11.87
C PRO A 75 -5.60 4.22 12.32
N SER A 76 -6.01 3.76 13.50
CA SER A 76 -7.36 3.97 14.06
C SER A 76 -7.75 5.44 14.23
N HIS A 77 -6.77 6.35 14.37
CA HIS A 77 -7.05 7.78 14.49
C HIS A 77 -7.63 8.39 13.20
N PHE A 78 -7.39 7.76 12.05
CA PHE A 78 -7.94 8.22 10.77
C PHE A 78 -9.42 7.91 10.58
N ALA A 79 -10.01 7.01 11.37
CA ALA A 79 -11.44 6.72 11.35
C ALA A 79 -12.31 7.98 11.64
N SER A 80 -11.76 8.98 12.32
CA SER A 80 -12.44 10.26 12.54
C SER A 80 -12.57 11.13 11.28
N LEU A 81 -11.76 10.89 10.26
CA LEU A 81 -11.78 11.56 8.95
C LEU A 81 -12.69 10.83 7.95
N ARG A 82 -13.95 10.62 8.35
CA ARG A 82 -14.91 9.84 7.56
C ARG A 82 -15.04 10.36 6.12
N HIS A 83 -14.96 9.45 5.15
CA HIS A 83 -15.17 9.73 3.73
C HIS A 83 -14.28 10.87 3.18
N TYR A 84 -13.07 11.00 3.73
CA TYR A 84 -12.20 12.11 3.41
C TYR A 84 -11.23 11.80 2.26
N PHE A 85 -10.68 10.58 2.18
CA PHE A 85 -9.64 10.23 1.21
C PHE A 85 -10.21 9.61 -0.07
N ASP A 86 -9.65 10.04 -1.20
CA ASP A 86 -9.94 9.51 -2.53
C ASP A 86 -9.16 8.22 -2.80
N LEU A 87 -7.95 8.11 -2.23
CA LEU A 87 -7.06 6.95 -2.32
C LEU A 87 -6.41 6.65 -0.98
N GLY A 88 -6.44 5.39 -0.57
CA GLY A 88 -5.64 4.81 0.50
C GLY A 88 -4.56 3.90 -0.06
N LEU A 89 -3.32 4.04 0.40
CA LEU A 89 -2.22 3.10 0.14
C LEU A 89 -1.81 2.42 1.44
N GLY A 90 -2.03 1.11 1.54
CA GLY A 90 -1.61 0.26 2.63
C GLY A 90 -0.42 -0.61 2.24
N ASP A 91 0.81 -0.07 2.27
CA ASP A 91 2.04 -0.89 2.12
C ASP A 91 2.36 -1.54 3.47
N ALA A 92 1.65 -2.63 3.76
CA ALA A 92 1.55 -3.16 5.12
C ALA A 92 2.86 -3.78 5.63
N PRO A 93 3.16 -3.66 6.94
CA PRO A 93 4.21 -4.44 7.58
C PRO A 93 3.92 -5.93 7.42
N CYS A 94 4.86 -6.67 6.85
CA CYS A 94 4.70 -8.07 6.49
C CYS A 94 5.91 -8.92 6.91
N SER A 95 5.83 -10.24 6.75
CA SER A 95 6.92 -11.18 7.06
C SER A 95 8.17 -11.00 6.19
N GLY A 96 8.06 -10.30 5.07
CA GLY A 96 9.19 -9.83 4.28
C GLY A 96 9.89 -10.91 3.45
N GLU A 97 9.24 -11.99 3.05
CA GLU A 97 9.83 -13.08 2.25
C GLU A 97 10.47 -12.57 0.95
N GLY A 98 9.87 -11.57 0.32
CA GLY A 98 10.39 -10.92 -0.88
C GLY A 98 11.70 -10.14 -0.66
N MET A 99 12.10 -9.94 0.60
CA MET A 99 13.33 -9.25 0.98
C MET A 99 14.52 -10.20 1.21
N PHE A 100 14.31 -11.51 1.28
CA PHE A 100 15.33 -12.49 1.65
C PHE A 100 16.61 -12.42 0.79
N ARG A 101 16.49 -12.03 -0.47
CA ARG A 101 17.64 -11.86 -1.36
C ARG A 101 18.42 -10.58 -1.05
N LYS A 102 17.72 -9.50 -0.68
CA LYS A 102 18.32 -8.18 -0.44
C LYS A 102 18.81 -8.02 0.99
N THR A 103 18.10 -8.61 1.94
CA THR A 103 18.35 -8.47 3.38
C THR A 103 18.39 -9.87 4.01
N PRO A 104 19.57 -10.54 4.02
CA PRO A 104 19.66 -11.91 4.53
C PRO A 104 19.15 -12.11 5.96
N GLY A 105 19.29 -11.09 6.82
CA GLY A 105 18.76 -11.09 8.18
C GLY A 105 17.25 -11.27 8.29
N ALA A 106 16.49 -10.89 7.26
CA ALA A 106 15.04 -11.09 7.24
C ALA A 106 14.64 -12.58 7.32
N ARG A 107 15.53 -13.51 6.90
CA ARG A 107 15.28 -14.95 7.01
C ARG A 107 15.27 -15.42 8.47
N THR A 108 16.07 -14.81 9.33
CA THR A 108 16.15 -15.21 10.75
C THR A 108 14.97 -14.68 11.56
N GLU A 109 14.30 -13.64 11.09
CA GLU A 109 13.12 -13.05 11.70
C GLU A 109 11.82 -13.72 11.22
N TRP A 110 11.88 -14.46 10.11
CA TRP A 110 10.73 -15.15 9.55
C TRP A 110 10.32 -16.36 10.36
N SER A 111 9.02 -16.51 10.60
CA SER A 111 8.40 -17.70 11.17
C SER A 111 6.91 -17.73 10.81
N GLU A 112 6.29 -18.90 10.85
CA GLU A 112 4.83 -19.02 10.64
C GLU A 112 4.03 -18.20 11.67
N ALA A 113 4.51 -18.09 12.91
CA ALA A 113 3.91 -17.25 13.93
C ALA A 113 3.97 -15.77 13.55
N ASN A 114 5.11 -15.31 13.00
CA ASN A 114 5.27 -13.94 12.51
C ASN A 114 4.39 -13.65 11.30
N VAL A 115 4.24 -14.60 10.37
CA VAL A 115 3.31 -14.50 9.24
C VAL A 115 1.88 -14.25 9.73
N LYS A 116 1.38 -15.07 10.67
CA LYS A 116 0.02 -14.90 11.25
C LYS A 116 -0.14 -13.56 11.94
N LEU A 117 0.87 -13.10 12.66
CA LEU A 117 0.86 -11.82 13.36
C LEU A 117 0.85 -10.64 12.36
N CYS A 118 1.60 -10.73 11.27
CA CYS A 118 1.62 -9.74 10.22
C CYS A 118 0.30 -9.70 9.45
N ALA A 119 -0.29 -10.86 9.12
CA ALA A 119 -1.60 -10.93 8.48
C ALA A 119 -2.69 -10.27 9.35
N ALA A 120 -2.75 -10.59 10.65
CA ALA A 120 -3.69 -9.97 11.58
C ALA A 120 -3.48 -8.45 11.69
N ARG A 121 -2.23 -8.01 11.72
CA ARG A 121 -1.87 -6.57 11.75
C ARG A 121 -2.29 -5.87 10.47
N GLY A 122 -2.06 -6.48 9.30
CA GLY A 122 -2.48 -5.93 8.01
C GLY A 122 -3.99 -5.71 7.96
N ARG A 123 -4.77 -6.73 8.34
CA ARG A 123 -6.24 -6.65 8.42
C ARG A 123 -6.70 -5.54 9.37
N ARG A 124 -6.09 -5.42 10.56
CA ARG A 124 -6.39 -4.35 11.51
C ARG A 124 -6.15 -2.97 10.88
N ILE A 125 -4.98 -2.75 10.28
CA ILE A 125 -4.63 -1.47 9.64
C ILE A 125 -5.64 -1.09 8.55
N LEU A 126 -6.03 -2.05 7.70
CA LEU A 126 -6.99 -1.81 6.62
C LEU A 126 -8.38 -1.50 7.19
N GLY A 127 -8.84 -2.26 8.19
CA GLY A 127 -10.12 -2.03 8.85
C GLY A 127 -10.20 -0.68 9.56
N ASP A 128 -9.14 -0.31 10.27
CA ASP A 128 -9.07 0.95 11.01
C ASP A 128 -9.25 2.20 10.11
N VAL A 129 -8.88 2.09 8.82
CA VAL A 129 -8.93 3.24 7.89
C VAL A 129 -10.07 3.17 6.88
N TRP A 130 -10.83 2.07 6.85
CA TRP A 130 -11.88 1.87 5.86
C TRP A 130 -12.87 3.05 5.81
N GLU A 131 -13.37 3.47 6.97
CA GLU A 131 -14.29 4.58 7.08
C GLU A 131 -13.71 5.94 6.64
N ALA A 132 -12.39 6.05 6.55
CA ALA A 132 -11.74 7.27 6.10
C ALA A 132 -11.72 7.39 4.56
N LEU A 133 -11.91 6.29 3.83
CA LEU A 133 -12.10 6.31 2.38
C LEU A 133 -13.51 6.81 2.05
N ARG A 134 -13.63 7.65 1.03
CA ARG A 134 -14.95 8.06 0.54
C ARG A 134 -15.64 6.92 -0.21
N PRO A 135 -16.97 6.91 -0.32
CA PRO A 135 -17.65 6.02 -1.25
C PRO A 135 -17.09 6.17 -2.67
N GLY A 136 -16.74 5.05 -3.32
CA GLY A 136 -16.01 5.02 -4.59
C GLY A 136 -14.55 5.48 -4.50
N GLY A 137 -13.99 5.57 -3.29
CA GLY A 137 -12.55 5.74 -3.07
C GLY A 137 -11.79 4.44 -3.34
N ILE A 138 -10.52 4.55 -3.66
CA ILE A 138 -9.67 3.41 -4.03
C ILE A 138 -8.77 3.01 -2.87
N LEU A 139 -8.68 1.72 -2.59
CA LEU A 139 -7.69 1.15 -1.68
C LEU A 139 -6.66 0.34 -2.47
N VAL A 140 -5.40 0.70 -2.35
CA VAL A 140 -4.27 -0.09 -2.86
C VAL A 140 -3.59 -0.77 -1.69
N TYR A 141 -3.70 -2.09 -1.62
CA TYR A 141 -3.01 -2.91 -0.63
C TYR A 141 -1.73 -3.49 -1.23
N SER A 142 -0.63 -3.46 -0.50
CA SER A 142 0.63 -4.05 -0.95
C SER A 142 1.46 -4.62 0.21
N THR A 143 2.29 -5.62 -0.11
CA THR A 143 3.25 -6.23 0.80
C THR A 143 4.56 -6.57 0.06
N CYS A 144 5.61 -6.82 0.82
CA CYS A 144 6.85 -7.39 0.29
C CYS A 144 7.01 -8.89 0.66
N THR A 145 5.92 -9.63 0.73
CA THR A 145 5.94 -11.09 1.00
C THR A 145 5.29 -11.89 -0.12
N PHE A 146 5.50 -13.21 -0.13
CA PHE A 146 4.85 -14.15 -1.05
C PHE A 146 3.74 -14.95 -0.37
N ASN A 147 3.56 -14.79 0.92
CA ASN A 147 2.65 -15.57 1.73
C ASN A 147 1.18 -15.29 1.38
N VAL A 148 0.40 -16.34 1.18
CA VAL A 148 -1.03 -16.25 0.83
C VAL A 148 -1.84 -15.65 1.98
N GLN A 149 -1.49 -15.96 3.24
CA GLN A 149 -2.23 -15.47 4.42
C GLN A 149 -2.15 -13.94 4.56
N GLU A 150 -0.99 -13.38 4.22
CA GLU A 150 -0.78 -11.93 4.25
C GLU A 150 -1.30 -11.24 2.98
N ASN A 151 -1.46 -11.96 1.89
CA ASN A 151 -1.82 -11.44 0.57
C ASN A 151 -3.28 -11.75 0.24
N GLU A 152 -3.56 -12.83 -0.49
CA GLU A 152 -4.89 -13.15 -1.01
C GLU A 152 -5.93 -13.32 0.09
N GLU A 153 -5.61 -14.04 1.20
CA GLU A 153 -6.55 -14.21 2.31
C GLU A 153 -6.86 -12.88 3.02
N THR A 154 -5.96 -11.89 2.97
CA THR A 154 -6.25 -10.54 3.48
C THR A 154 -7.20 -9.79 2.56
N VAL A 155 -7.04 -9.95 1.23
CA VAL A 155 -7.96 -9.39 0.22
C VAL A 155 -9.35 -10.03 0.33
N GLU A 156 -9.41 -11.37 0.47
CA GLU A 156 -10.66 -12.11 0.67
C GLU A 156 -11.38 -11.71 1.95
N TRP A 157 -10.63 -11.55 3.05
CA TRP A 157 -11.17 -11.04 4.30
C TRP A 157 -11.76 -9.65 4.12
N LEU A 158 -11.04 -8.74 3.45
CA LEU A 158 -11.53 -7.37 3.23
C LEU A 158 -12.85 -7.38 2.44
N ALA A 159 -12.95 -8.17 1.38
CA ALA A 159 -14.17 -8.33 0.58
C ALA A 159 -15.33 -8.98 1.36
N SER A 160 -15.05 -9.77 2.39
CA SER A 160 -16.09 -10.36 3.24
C SER A 160 -16.63 -9.40 4.30
N GLU A 161 -15.80 -8.45 4.75
CA GLU A 161 -16.16 -7.52 5.82
C GLU A 161 -16.74 -6.20 5.29
N TYR A 162 -16.35 -5.80 4.07
CA TYR A 162 -16.70 -4.51 3.50
C TYR A 162 -17.27 -4.63 2.09
N ASP A 163 -18.11 -3.68 1.73
CA ASP A 163 -18.67 -3.56 0.39
C ASP A 163 -17.58 -3.03 -0.57
N CYS A 164 -16.92 -3.96 -1.26
CA CYS A 164 -15.80 -3.70 -2.17
C CYS A 164 -16.17 -4.10 -3.58
N GLU A 165 -15.98 -3.20 -4.53
CA GLU A 165 -16.12 -3.50 -5.95
C GLU A 165 -14.75 -3.74 -6.60
N PRO A 166 -14.65 -4.71 -7.53
CA PRO A 166 -13.43 -4.94 -8.30
C PRO A 166 -13.06 -3.69 -9.12
N VAL A 167 -11.80 -3.31 -9.09
CA VAL A 167 -11.27 -2.22 -9.92
C VAL A 167 -10.46 -2.82 -11.06
N ASP A 168 -10.77 -2.45 -12.30
CA ASP A 168 -10.07 -2.96 -13.48
C ASP A 168 -8.70 -2.28 -13.64
N VAL A 169 -7.67 -3.01 -13.26
CA VAL A 169 -6.26 -2.61 -13.44
C VAL A 169 -5.51 -3.75 -14.13
N THR A 170 -4.69 -3.41 -15.10
CA THR A 170 -3.92 -4.38 -15.87
C THR A 170 -2.42 -4.12 -15.80
N ALA A 171 -1.65 -5.22 -15.81
CA ALA A 171 -0.20 -5.18 -15.99
C ALA A 171 0.15 -5.56 -17.43
N ASP A 172 1.21 -4.96 -17.97
CA ASP A 172 1.75 -5.37 -19.27
C ASP A 172 2.32 -6.80 -19.14
N PRO A 173 1.88 -7.75 -19.97
CA PRO A 173 2.38 -9.13 -19.95
C PRO A 173 3.90 -9.23 -20.09
N ALA A 174 4.54 -8.29 -20.78
CA ALA A 174 5.99 -8.24 -20.97
C ALA A 174 6.77 -7.99 -19.67
N TRP A 175 6.12 -7.50 -18.61
CA TRP A 175 6.80 -7.22 -17.33
C TRP A 175 7.01 -8.46 -16.47
N GLY A 176 6.50 -9.63 -16.87
CA GLY A 176 6.63 -10.87 -16.11
C GLY A 176 5.88 -10.91 -14.79
N ILE A 177 4.97 -9.96 -14.55
CA ILE A 177 4.10 -9.91 -13.38
C ILE A 177 3.04 -11.00 -13.50
N VAL A 178 2.84 -11.77 -12.44
CA VAL A 178 1.75 -12.75 -12.39
C VAL A 178 0.50 -12.03 -11.90
N GLN A 179 -0.46 -11.91 -12.79
CA GLN A 179 -1.78 -11.39 -12.45
C GLN A 179 -2.70 -12.55 -12.06
N GLY A 180 -3.43 -12.39 -10.98
CA GLY A 180 -4.44 -13.31 -10.48
C GLY A 180 -5.70 -12.56 -10.08
N VAL A 181 -6.65 -13.30 -9.51
CA VAL A 181 -7.88 -12.75 -8.93
C VAL A 181 -8.10 -13.39 -7.57
N ALA A 182 -8.35 -12.58 -6.56
CA ALA A 182 -8.82 -13.00 -5.25
C ALA A 182 -10.10 -12.24 -4.92
N ALA A 183 -11.14 -12.95 -4.53
CA ALA A 183 -12.46 -12.37 -4.27
C ALA A 183 -13.00 -11.45 -5.39
N GLY A 184 -12.71 -11.78 -6.65
CA GLY A 184 -13.09 -10.96 -7.81
C GLY A 184 -12.12 -9.81 -8.14
N MET A 185 -11.20 -9.48 -7.26
CA MET A 185 -10.29 -8.34 -7.39
C MET A 185 -8.96 -8.70 -8.04
N ALA A 186 -8.40 -7.80 -8.83
CA ALA A 186 -7.11 -7.99 -9.48
C ALA A 186 -5.97 -8.01 -8.45
N THR A 187 -5.15 -9.06 -8.50
CA THR A 187 -3.95 -9.21 -7.68
C THR A 187 -2.71 -9.32 -8.57
N PHE A 188 -1.58 -8.80 -8.09
CA PHE A 188 -0.34 -8.72 -8.85
C PHE A 188 0.82 -9.24 -7.99
N ARG A 189 1.48 -10.31 -8.47
CA ARG A 189 2.64 -10.91 -7.81
C ARG A 189 3.91 -10.67 -8.62
N PHE A 190 4.90 -10.10 -7.97
CA PHE A 190 6.23 -9.85 -8.49
C PHE A 190 7.19 -10.93 -7.99
N LEU A 191 7.30 -12.01 -8.73
CA LEU A 191 8.12 -13.14 -8.36
C LEU A 191 9.57 -12.91 -8.79
N GLN A 192 10.53 -13.08 -7.87
CA GLN A 192 11.94 -12.74 -8.06
C GLN A 192 12.65 -13.49 -9.21
N HIS A 193 12.10 -14.61 -9.66
CA HIS A 193 12.62 -15.36 -10.81
C HIS A 193 12.08 -14.85 -12.15
N ARG A 194 11.07 -13.98 -12.14
CA ARG A 194 10.44 -13.38 -13.32
C ARG A 194 10.74 -11.92 -13.50
N VAL A 195 10.98 -11.20 -12.39
CA VAL A 195 11.23 -9.76 -12.39
C VAL A 195 12.57 -9.46 -11.71
N GLN A 196 13.28 -8.42 -12.17
CA GLN A 196 14.60 -8.04 -11.61
C GLN A 196 14.52 -7.28 -10.27
N TYR A 197 13.38 -7.29 -9.59
CA TYR A 197 13.14 -6.55 -8.35
C TYR A 197 13.00 -7.47 -7.15
N GLN A 198 12.81 -6.88 -5.97
CA GLN A 198 12.39 -7.61 -4.77
C GLN A 198 10.97 -8.16 -4.96
N GLY A 199 10.62 -9.21 -4.20
CA GLY A 199 9.26 -9.72 -4.20
C GLY A 199 8.26 -8.67 -3.72
N PHE A 200 7.12 -8.61 -4.38
CA PHE A 200 6.07 -7.64 -4.09
C PHE A 200 4.70 -8.22 -4.46
N PHE A 201 3.70 -7.85 -3.69
CA PHE A 201 2.31 -8.13 -3.96
C PHE A 201 1.52 -6.81 -3.98
N ALA A 202 0.53 -6.69 -4.84
CA ALA A 202 -0.43 -5.60 -4.82
C ALA A 202 -1.83 -6.09 -5.16
N ALA A 203 -2.83 -5.49 -4.54
CA ALA A 203 -4.25 -5.62 -4.88
C ALA A 203 -4.90 -4.24 -4.89
N VAL A 204 -5.95 -4.07 -5.70
CA VAL A 204 -6.67 -2.81 -5.87
C VAL A 204 -8.16 -3.05 -5.66
N GLN A 205 -8.79 -2.19 -4.88
CA GLN A 205 -10.17 -2.29 -4.44
C GLN A 205 -10.84 -0.93 -4.46
#